data_e87db85418908f6d825293736d9c8d82
#
_entry.id   e87db85418908f6d825293736d9c8d82
#
_cell.length_a   1.000
_cell.length_b   1.000
_cell.length_c   1.000
_cell.angle_alpha   90.00
_cell.angle_beta   90.00
_cell.angle_gamma   90.00
#
_symmetry.space_group_name_H-M   'P 1'
#
loop_
_entity.id
_entity.type
_entity.pdbx_description
1 polymer ?
#
loop_
_entity_poly.entity_id
_entity_poly.type
_entity_poly.pdbx_seq_one_letter_code
_entity_poly.pdbx_strand_id
1 'polypeptide(L)'
;MNETILNGLLNLFAIFASLAKIESDQARQAVNSYLTSHFGIRSHKEYMELFDEIQSVYDDPDFDIDRESVIINVCNQLKPKLIAEDQLLLLLRFMEFAHGNNEGLNENLAIFHKIATIFNIDTDTFDNLYAFVVGKKSPSILTINADDSDKDINHIYRRGLEGEIRVLRLTRFDRMVFIYQGSGRVFMNDIPLTSGIFYGWQRSSVIKSPLFLPVYYSDVLDVFNQNEHKERILLTGRDIEFSFKNSENGMHNFSFNLESGQLI
;
A
#
# COMPACT_ATOMS: atom_id res chain seq x y z
N MET A 1 18.78 -10.65 -4.44
CA MET A 1 17.45 -11.31 -4.31
C MET A 1 17.62 -12.79 -4.65
N ASN A 2 16.86 -13.68 -3.98
CA ASN A 2 16.93 -15.10 -4.28
C ASN A 2 16.15 -15.36 -5.59
N GLU A 3 16.80 -15.95 -6.58
CA GLU A 3 16.23 -16.31 -7.89
C GLU A 3 14.90 -17.10 -7.75
N THR A 4 14.79 -17.92 -6.73
CA THR A 4 13.55 -18.66 -6.41
C THR A 4 12.37 -17.74 -6.09
N ILE A 5 12.60 -16.60 -5.41
CA ILE A 5 11.53 -15.63 -5.10
C ILE A 5 11.08 -14.97 -6.41
N LEU A 6 12.01 -14.54 -7.22
CA LEU A 6 11.69 -13.86 -8.48
C LEU A 6 10.92 -14.77 -9.44
N ASN A 7 11.39 -16.01 -9.62
CA ASN A 7 10.69 -17.00 -10.47
C ASN A 7 9.28 -17.30 -9.94
N GLY A 8 9.12 -17.41 -8.62
CA GLY A 8 7.80 -17.57 -8.01
C GLY A 8 6.87 -16.38 -8.28
N LEU A 9 7.38 -15.15 -8.19
CA LEU A 9 6.60 -13.94 -8.47
C LEU A 9 6.20 -13.85 -9.94
N LEU A 10 7.12 -14.09 -10.87
CA LEU A 10 6.83 -14.09 -12.32
C LEU A 10 5.77 -15.13 -12.66
N ASN A 11 5.85 -16.31 -12.05
CA ASN A 11 4.87 -17.38 -12.22
C ASN A 11 3.47 -16.94 -11.75
N LEU A 12 3.37 -16.34 -10.56
CA LEU A 12 2.09 -15.85 -10.04
C LEU A 12 1.52 -14.72 -10.92
N PHE A 13 2.34 -13.76 -11.37
CA PHE A 13 1.88 -12.71 -12.29
C PHE A 13 1.37 -13.29 -13.61
N ALA A 14 2.06 -14.28 -14.18
CA ALA A 14 1.64 -14.93 -15.44
C ALA A 14 0.31 -15.67 -15.27
N ILE A 15 0.14 -16.41 -14.15
CA ILE A 15 -1.13 -17.08 -13.85
C ILE A 15 -2.26 -16.06 -13.69
N PHE A 16 -2.04 -14.98 -12.92
CA PHE A 16 -3.07 -13.96 -12.74
C PHE A 16 -3.37 -13.19 -14.02
N ALA A 17 -2.37 -12.95 -14.89
CA ALA A 17 -2.60 -12.37 -16.21
C ALA A 17 -3.56 -13.23 -17.05
N SER A 18 -3.32 -14.55 -17.07
CA SER A 18 -4.17 -15.51 -17.79
C SER A 18 -5.56 -15.62 -17.14
N LEU A 19 -5.68 -15.74 -15.80
CA LEU A 19 -6.96 -15.82 -15.10
C LEU A 19 -7.82 -14.58 -15.27
N ALA A 20 -7.22 -13.40 -15.20
CA ALA A 20 -7.90 -12.11 -15.36
C ALA A 20 -8.01 -11.68 -16.83
N LYS A 21 -7.54 -12.49 -17.77
CA LYS A 21 -7.55 -12.21 -19.23
C LYS A 21 -6.95 -10.83 -19.57
N ILE A 22 -5.81 -10.51 -18.94
CA ILE A 22 -5.11 -9.26 -19.16
C ILE A 22 -4.33 -9.35 -20.45
N GLU A 23 -4.43 -8.33 -21.31
CA GLU A 23 -3.64 -8.27 -22.54
C GLU A 23 -2.14 -8.33 -22.24
N SER A 24 -1.39 -9.09 -23.04
CA SER A 24 0.03 -9.37 -22.81
C SER A 24 0.89 -8.12 -22.66
N ASP A 25 0.64 -7.08 -23.45
CA ASP A 25 1.37 -5.81 -23.33
C ASP A 25 1.08 -5.09 -22.02
N GLN A 26 -0.16 -5.10 -21.57
CA GLN A 26 -0.56 -4.51 -20.28
C GLN A 26 0.02 -5.28 -19.10
N ALA A 27 -0.06 -6.61 -19.16
CA ALA A 27 0.54 -7.49 -18.15
C ALA A 27 2.05 -7.27 -18.04
N ARG A 28 2.73 -7.21 -19.20
CA ARG A 28 4.16 -6.96 -19.31
C ARG A 28 4.56 -5.61 -18.71
N GLN A 29 3.82 -4.55 -19.00
CA GLN A 29 4.06 -3.21 -18.41
C GLN A 29 3.91 -3.22 -16.89
N ALA A 30 2.88 -3.85 -16.35
CA ALA A 30 2.63 -3.94 -14.92
C ALA A 30 3.74 -4.72 -14.20
N VAL A 31 4.15 -5.87 -14.74
CA VAL A 31 5.25 -6.68 -14.19
C VAL A 31 6.58 -5.93 -14.25
N ASN A 32 6.89 -5.29 -15.38
CA ASN A 32 8.10 -4.48 -15.52
C ASN A 32 8.13 -3.32 -14.53
N SER A 33 7.01 -2.63 -14.35
CA SER A 33 6.88 -1.55 -13.36
C SER A 33 7.09 -2.06 -11.92
N TYR A 34 6.52 -3.22 -11.60
CA TYR A 34 6.71 -3.86 -10.31
C TYR A 34 8.17 -4.24 -10.05
N LEU A 35 8.82 -4.90 -11.00
CA LEU A 35 10.23 -5.29 -10.89
C LEU A 35 11.15 -4.08 -10.74
N THR A 36 10.88 -3.01 -11.49
CA THR A 36 11.66 -1.77 -11.42
C THR A 36 11.53 -1.10 -10.06
N SER A 37 10.31 -0.96 -9.56
CA SER A 37 10.03 -0.21 -8.33
C SER A 37 10.50 -0.93 -7.06
N HIS A 38 10.46 -2.28 -7.06
CA HIS A 38 10.74 -3.06 -5.85
C HIS A 38 12.16 -3.64 -5.83
N PHE A 39 12.74 -3.88 -6.99
CA PHE A 39 14.01 -4.59 -7.06
C PHE A 39 15.15 -3.80 -7.72
N GLY A 40 14.86 -2.63 -8.30
CA GLY A 40 15.87 -1.79 -8.93
C GLY A 40 16.69 -2.53 -10.00
N ILE A 41 16.10 -3.53 -10.62
CA ILE A 41 16.81 -4.46 -11.51
C ILE A 41 17.16 -3.75 -12.81
N ARG A 42 18.45 -3.67 -13.13
CA ARG A 42 18.94 -3.08 -14.37
C ARG A 42 18.81 -4.02 -15.59
N SER A 43 18.60 -5.32 -15.35
CA SER A 43 18.48 -6.35 -16.40
C SER A 43 17.07 -6.90 -16.44
N HIS A 44 16.13 -6.10 -16.95
CA HIS A 44 14.73 -6.51 -17.07
C HIS A 44 14.48 -7.49 -18.23
N LYS A 45 15.34 -7.50 -19.23
CA LYS A 45 15.08 -8.22 -20.48
C LYS A 45 14.88 -9.73 -20.25
N GLU A 46 15.81 -10.37 -19.55
CA GLU A 46 15.77 -11.80 -19.28
C GLU A 46 14.54 -12.21 -18.46
N TYR A 47 14.18 -11.39 -17.46
CA TYR A 47 13.01 -11.67 -16.61
C TYR A 47 11.69 -11.43 -17.36
N MET A 48 11.67 -10.47 -18.28
CA MET A 48 10.49 -10.23 -19.11
C MET A 48 10.34 -11.31 -20.18
N GLU A 49 11.42 -11.83 -20.73
CA GLU A 49 11.40 -12.99 -21.62
C GLU A 49 10.89 -14.23 -20.87
N LEU A 50 11.37 -14.47 -19.65
CA LEU A 50 10.88 -15.56 -18.81
C LEU A 50 9.38 -15.40 -18.46
N PHE A 51 8.94 -14.17 -18.17
CA PHE A 51 7.51 -13.90 -17.94
C PHE A 51 6.67 -14.23 -19.17
N ASP A 52 7.09 -13.81 -20.36
CA ASP A 52 6.39 -14.06 -21.61
C ASP A 52 6.32 -15.58 -21.91
N GLU A 53 7.39 -16.31 -21.66
CA GLU A 53 7.42 -17.77 -21.81
C GLU A 53 6.42 -18.44 -20.86
N ILE A 54 6.42 -18.06 -19.57
CA ILE A 54 5.50 -18.60 -18.57
C ILE A 54 4.05 -18.24 -18.92
N GLN A 55 3.79 -16.98 -19.31
CA GLN A 55 2.44 -16.55 -19.68
C GLN A 55 1.92 -17.35 -20.89
N SER A 56 2.74 -17.56 -21.90
CA SER A 56 2.34 -18.32 -23.09
C SER A 56 1.90 -19.74 -22.75
N VAL A 57 2.49 -20.37 -21.73
CA VAL A 57 2.09 -21.69 -21.25
C VAL A 57 0.71 -21.66 -20.61
N TYR A 58 0.40 -20.62 -19.80
CA TYR A 58 -0.92 -20.51 -19.15
C TYR A 58 -2.03 -20.03 -20.09
N ASP A 59 -1.69 -19.37 -21.18
CA ASP A 59 -2.62 -18.92 -22.21
C ASP A 59 -2.92 -20.01 -23.26
N ASP A 60 -2.16 -21.11 -23.26
CA ASP A 60 -2.38 -22.25 -24.15
C ASP A 60 -3.66 -23.02 -23.70
N PRO A 61 -4.72 -23.08 -24.55
CA PRO A 61 -5.97 -23.76 -24.21
C PRO A 61 -5.81 -25.28 -24.11
N ASP A 62 -4.79 -25.86 -24.72
CA ASP A 62 -4.50 -27.30 -24.69
C ASP A 62 -3.71 -27.69 -23.42
N PHE A 63 -3.28 -26.71 -22.61
CA PHE A 63 -2.49 -26.92 -21.41
C PHE A 63 -3.40 -26.99 -20.18
N ASP A 64 -3.82 -28.20 -19.84
CA ASP A 64 -4.71 -28.48 -18.68
C ASP A 64 -3.89 -28.46 -17.37
N ILE A 65 -3.67 -27.28 -16.81
CA ILE A 65 -3.05 -27.12 -15.48
C ILE A 65 -4.07 -26.63 -14.46
N ASP A 66 -4.06 -27.27 -13.31
CA ASP A 66 -4.75 -26.77 -12.12
C ASP A 66 -3.99 -25.52 -11.59
N ARG A 67 -4.36 -24.35 -12.16
CA ARG A 67 -3.77 -23.03 -11.81
C ARG A 67 -3.87 -22.74 -10.32
N GLU A 68 -4.97 -23.15 -9.67
CA GLU A 68 -5.16 -22.93 -8.24
C GLU A 68 -4.12 -23.70 -7.41
N SER A 69 -3.90 -24.97 -7.70
CA SER A 69 -2.86 -25.76 -7.02
C SER A 69 -1.47 -25.18 -7.22
N VAL A 70 -1.16 -24.64 -8.40
CA VAL A 70 0.14 -23.97 -8.66
C VAL A 70 0.26 -22.72 -7.80
N ILE A 71 -0.76 -21.86 -7.75
CA ILE A 71 -0.76 -20.64 -6.91
C ILE A 71 -0.52 -21.01 -5.43
N ILE A 72 -1.25 -21.99 -4.92
CA ILE A 72 -1.11 -22.44 -3.53
C ILE A 72 0.32 -22.93 -3.26
N ASN A 73 0.87 -23.73 -4.14
CA ASN A 73 2.23 -24.28 -4.00
C ASN A 73 3.27 -23.16 -4.02
N VAL A 74 3.18 -22.21 -4.95
CA VAL A 74 4.12 -21.08 -5.04
C VAL A 74 3.99 -20.18 -3.81
N CYS A 75 2.79 -19.85 -3.35
CA CYS A 75 2.58 -19.05 -2.15
C CYS A 75 3.17 -19.72 -0.89
N ASN A 76 3.01 -21.06 -0.75
CA ASN A 76 3.62 -21.80 0.35
C ASN A 76 5.17 -21.78 0.29
N GLN A 77 5.76 -21.79 -0.90
CA GLN A 77 7.22 -21.67 -1.06
C GLN A 77 7.74 -20.26 -0.79
N LEU A 78 6.94 -19.22 -1.10
CA LEU A 78 7.28 -17.83 -0.86
C LEU A 78 7.11 -17.41 0.60
N LYS A 79 6.09 -17.93 1.29
CA LYS A 79 5.76 -17.56 2.68
C LYS A 79 6.97 -17.53 3.63
N PRO A 80 7.82 -18.57 3.72
CA PRO A 80 8.97 -18.56 4.65
C PRO A 80 10.09 -17.61 4.22
N LYS A 81 10.04 -17.08 3.00
CA LYS A 81 11.09 -16.22 2.42
C LYS A 81 10.75 -14.74 2.44
N LEU A 82 9.48 -14.41 2.72
CA LEU A 82 8.94 -13.06 2.75
C LEU A 82 8.53 -12.70 4.18
N ILE A 83 8.82 -11.49 4.61
CA ILE A 83 8.27 -10.96 5.86
C ILE A 83 6.77 -10.69 5.70
N ALA A 84 6.04 -10.61 6.81
CA ALA A 84 4.58 -10.45 6.80
C ALA A 84 4.09 -9.20 6.04
N GLU A 85 4.86 -8.09 6.10
CA GLU A 85 4.58 -6.87 5.34
C GLU A 85 4.67 -7.12 3.84
N ASP A 86 5.72 -7.80 3.36
CA ASP A 86 5.90 -8.11 1.94
C ASP A 86 4.81 -9.07 1.43
N GLN A 87 4.39 -10.04 2.26
CA GLN A 87 3.30 -10.97 1.92
C GLN A 87 1.98 -10.22 1.70
N LEU A 88 1.68 -9.22 2.56
CA LEU A 88 0.49 -8.40 2.45
C LEU A 88 0.55 -7.49 1.22
N LEU A 89 1.68 -6.81 0.99
CA LEU A 89 1.87 -5.95 -0.18
C LEU A 89 1.83 -6.75 -1.48
N LEU A 90 2.32 -8.00 -1.47
CA LEU A 90 2.24 -8.89 -2.61
C LEU A 90 0.79 -9.27 -2.93
N LEU A 91 0.00 -9.63 -1.91
CA LEU A 91 -1.44 -9.89 -2.09
C LEU A 91 -2.15 -8.66 -2.67
N LEU A 92 -1.91 -7.48 -2.11
CA LEU A 92 -2.48 -6.22 -2.61
C LEU A 92 -2.11 -5.99 -4.08
N ARG A 93 -0.85 -6.25 -4.46
CA ARG A 93 -0.38 -6.09 -5.84
C ARG A 93 -1.08 -7.06 -6.80
N PHE A 94 -1.30 -8.30 -6.41
CA PHE A 94 -2.03 -9.25 -7.23
C PHE A 94 -3.51 -8.88 -7.38
N MET A 95 -4.14 -8.38 -6.29
CA MET A 95 -5.52 -7.89 -6.35
C MET A 95 -5.65 -6.67 -7.28
N GLU A 96 -4.72 -5.71 -7.22
CA GLU A 96 -4.66 -4.56 -8.12
C GLU A 96 -4.48 -5.00 -9.57
N PHE A 97 -3.55 -5.93 -9.80
CA PHE A 97 -3.26 -6.47 -11.12
C PHE A 97 -4.50 -7.15 -11.74
N ALA A 98 -5.19 -8.00 -10.97
CA ALA A 98 -6.42 -8.64 -11.42
C ALA A 98 -7.60 -7.67 -11.59
N HIS A 99 -7.63 -6.56 -10.82
CA HIS A 99 -8.67 -5.54 -10.93
C HIS A 99 -8.57 -4.71 -12.20
N GLY A 100 -7.36 -4.55 -12.78
CA GLY A 100 -7.13 -3.77 -13.99
C GLY A 100 -8.03 -4.15 -15.18
N ASN A 101 -8.64 -5.33 -15.15
CA ASN A 101 -9.60 -5.84 -16.14
C ASN A 101 -11.05 -5.95 -15.61
N ASN A 102 -11.45 -5.13 -14.67
CA ASN A 102 -12.77 -4.93 -14.04
C ASN A 102 -13.49 -6.20 -13.50
N GLU A 103 -13.36 -7.36 -14.12
CA GLU A 103 -14.04 -8.61 -13.73
C GLU A 103 -13.10 -9.63 -13.05
N GLY A 104 -11.82 -9.63 -13.43
CA GLY A 104 -10.86 -10.65 -13.02
C GLY A 104 -10.67 -10.77 -11.52
N LEU A 105 -10.73 -9.67 -10.76
CA LEU A 105 -10.63 -9.71 -9.31
C LEU A 105 -11.82 -10.43 -8.68
N ASN A 106 -13.04 -10.11 -9.11
CA ASN A 106 -14.27 -10.69 -8.54
C ASN A 106 -14.43 -12.17 -8.91
N GLU A 107 -14.10 -12.54 -10.14
CA GLU A 107 -14.15 -13.94 -10.60
C GLU A 107 -13.16 -14.83 -9.83
N ASN A 108 -12.04 -14.26 -9.39
CA ASN A 108 -10.97 -14.99 -8.71
C ASN A 108 -10.90 -14.75 -7.19
N LEU A 109 -11.94 -14.15 -6.59
CA LEU A 109 -11.94 -13.75 -5.18
C LEU A 109 -11.63 -14.93 -4.22
N ALA A 110 -12.14 -16.13 -4.54
CA ALA A 110 -11.88 -17.33 -3.74
C ALA A 110 -10.38 -17.69 -3.69
N ILE A 111 -9.65 -17.49 -4.78
CA ILE A 111 -8.20 -17.71 -4.84
C ILE A 111 -7.47 -16.70 -3.95
N PHE A 112 -7.87 -15.42 -3.98
CA PHE A 112 -7.28 -14.38 -3.13
C PHE A 112 -7.51 -14.66 -1.64
N HIS A 113 -8.68 -15.18 -1.24
CA HIS A 113 -8.92 -15.63 0.14
C HIS A 113 -8.00 -16.78 0.55
N LYS A 114 -7.73 -17.74 -0.35
CA LYS A 114 -6.77 -18.82 -0.08
C LYS A 114 -5.36 -18.29 0.12
N ILE A 115 -4.91 -17.36 -0.72
CA ILE A 115 -3.60 -16.69 -0.56
C ILE A 115 -3.53 -15.95 0.78
N ALA A 116 -4.58 -15.19 1.14
CA ALA A 116 -4.66 -14.50 2.42
C ALA A 116 -4.52 -15.48 3.60
N THR A 117 -5.21 -16.62 3.53
CA THR A 117 -5.10 -17.69 4.54
C THR A 117 -3.67 -18.25 4.62
N ILE A 118 -3.03 -18.51 3.49
CA ILE A 118 -1.64 -18.98 3.44
C ILE A 118 -0.71 -17.95 4.11
N PHE A 119 -0.88 -16.67 3.84
CA PHE A 119 -0.04 -15.59 4.36
C PHE A 119 -0.43 -15.13 5.78
N ASN A 120 -1.43 -15.79 6.42
CA ASN A 120 -1.96 -15.43 7.74
C ASN A 120 -2.46 -13.98 7.79
N ILE A 121 -3.11 -13.53 6.72
CA ILE A 121 -3.80 -12.24 6.65
C ILE A 121 -5.23 -12.47 7.15
N ASP A 122 -5.62 -11.72 8.18
CA ASP A 122 -6.96 -11.82 8.74
C ASP A 122 -8.03 -11.22 7.80
N THR A 123 -9.29 -11.58 8.06
CA THR A 123 -10.43 -11.20 7.21
C THR A 123 -10.60 -9.69 7.14
N ASP A 124 -10.49 -8.98 8.28
CA ASP A 124 -10.68 -7.52 8.32
C ASP A 124 -9.60 -6.82 7.48
N THR A 125 -8.35 -7.29 7.56
CA THR A 125 -7.26 -6.79 6.73
C THR A 125 -7.52 -7.09 5.25
N PHE A 126 -7.96 -8.31 4.92
CA PHE A 126 -8.29 -8.69 3.54
C PHE A 126 -9.41 -7.80 2.97
N ASP A 127 -10.48 -7.59 3.73
CA ASP A 127 -11.62 -6.76 3.31
C ASP A 127 -11.20 -5.31 3.07
N ASN A 128 -10.29 -4.77 3.87
CA ASN A 128 -9.72 -3.44 3.66
C ASN A 128 -8.85 -3.37 2.38
N LEU A 129 -8.04 -4.40 2.10
CA LEU A 129 -7.28 -4.48 0.84
C LEU A 129 -8.24 -4.51 -0.36
N TYR A 130 -9.26 -5.37 -0.31
CA TYR A 130 -10.26 -5.47 -1.35
C TYR A 130 -11.00 -4.15 -1.56
N ALA A 131 -11.50 -3.52 -0.47
CA ALA A 131 -12.18 -2.23 -0.53
C ALA A 131 -11.29 -1.14 -1.15
N PHE A 132 -10.00 -1.11 -0.79
CA PHE A 132 -9.04 -0.18 -1.36
C PHE A 132 -8.87 -0.35 -2.86
N VAL A 133 -8.73 -1.59 -3.34
CA VAL A 133 -8.54 -1.88 -4.76
C VAL A 133 -9.78 -1.53 -5.57
N VAL A 134 -10.98 -1.91 -5.10
CA VAL A 134 -12.24 -1.67 -5.84
C VAL A 134 -12.83 -0.28 -5.60
N GLY A 135 -12.19 0.58 -4.82
CA GLY A 135 -12.64 1.95 -4.57
C GLY A 135 -13.81 2.07 -3.61
N LYS A 136 -14.00 1.11 -2.71
CA LYS A 136 -15.02 1.20 -1.65
C LYS A 136 -14.49 1.94 -0.43
N LYS A 137 -15.41 2.59 0.29
CA LYS A 137 -15.09 3.24 1.58
C LYS A 137 -14.87 2.19 2.68
N SER A 138 -13.95 2.48 3.58
CA SER A 138 -13.66 1.70 4.78
C SER A 138 -13.06 2.63 5.85
N PRO A 139 -13.18 2.32 7.16
CA PRO A 139 -12.52 3.08 8.21
C PRO A 139 -10.99 3.17 8.06
N SER A 140 -10.37 2.20 7.38
CA SER A 140 -8.94 2.19 7.09
C SER A 140 -8.55 2.91 5.80
N ILE A 141 -9.53 3.48 5.06
CA ILE A 141 -9.33 4.15 3.79
C ILE A 141 -9.70 5.62 3.92
N LEU A 142 -8.81 6.50 3.46
CA LEU A 142 -9.01 7.93 3.39
C LEU A 142 -8.97 8.37 1.92
N THR A 143 -9.87 9.29 1.56
CA THR A 143 -9.93 9.88 0.22
C THR A 143 -9.49 11.33 0.26
N ILE A 144 -8.68 11.74 -0.71
CA ILE A 144 -8.26 13.12 -0.91
C ILE A 144 -8.71 13.53 -2.32
N ASN A 145 -9.53 14.55 -2.43
CA ASN A 145 -10.00 15.07 -3.71
C ASN A 145 -10.42 16.56 -3.62
N ALA A 146 -10.96 17.11 -4.69
CA ALA A 146 -11.41 18.51 -4.76
C ALA A 146 -12.92 18.66 -4.49
N ASP A 147 -13.60 17.65 -3.94
CA ASP A 147 -15.01 17.71 -3.55
C ASP A 147 -15.12 18.20 -2.10
N ASP A 148 -15.54 19.44 -1.90
CA ASP A 148 -15.76 20.04 -0.59
C ASP A 148 -17.12 19.67 0.02
N SER A 149 -17.97 19.00 -0.73
CA SER A 149 -19.27 18.48 -0.27
C SER A 149 -19.17 17.09 0.37
N ASP A 150 -18.07 16.37 0.20
CA ASP A 150 -17.85 15.07 0.83
C ASP A 150 -17.69 15.25 2.34
N LYS A 151 -18.68 14.72 3.09
CA LYS A 151 -18.72 14.77 4.55
C LYS A 151 -18.17 13.51 5.20
N ASP A 152 -17.45 12.70 4.45
CA ASP A 152 -16.79 11.52 5.02
C ASP A 152 -15.75 11.97 6.05
N ILE A 153 -15.77 11.31 7.17
CA ILE A 153 -14.83 11.58 8.27
C ILE A 153 -13.38 11.26 7.87
N ASN A 154 -13.19 10.35 6.92
CA ASN A 154 -11.90 10.02 6.31
C ASN A 154 -11.71 10.75 4.97
N HIS A 155 -11.90 12.07 4.96
CA HIS A 155 -11.76 12.87 3.76
C HIS A 155 -10.84 14.07 4.00
N ILE A 156 -9.99 14.38 3.01
CA ILE A 156 -9.20 15.61 2.95
C ILE A 156 -9.52 16.35 1.66
N TYR A 157 -10.06 17.55 1.80
CA TYR A 157 -10.27 18.44 0.65
C TYR A 157 -8.94 19.02 0.15
N ARG A 158 -8.71 18.95 -1.15
CA ARG A 158 -7.57 19.60 -1.83
C ARG A 158 -8.02 20.25 -3.12
N ARG A 159 -8.27 21.56 -3.05
CA ARG A 159 -8.64 22.37 -4.23
C ARG A 159 -7.56 22.24 -5.31
N GLY A 160 -7.96 21.94 -6.54
CA GLY A 160 -7.07 21.82 -7.68
C GLY A 160 -6.51 20.42 -7.91
N LEU A 161 -6.84 19.46 -7.06
CA LEU A 161 -6.54 18.05 -7.34
C LEU A 161 -7.49 17.53 -8.41
N GLU A 162 -6.95 17.15 -9.57
CA GLU A 162 -7.70 16.49 -10.65
C GLU A 162 -7.74 14.99 -10.40
N GLY A 163 -8.95 14.47 -10.10
CA GLY A 163 -9.15 13.09 -9.68
C GLY A 163 -9.10 12.93 -8.17
N GLU A 164 -8.64 11.78 -7.71
CA GLU A 164 -8.57 11.45 -6.29
C GLU A 164 -7.28 10.71 -5.91
N ILE A 165 -6.89 10.83 -4.64
CA ILE A 165 -5.88 10.00 -4.01
C ILE A 165 -6.59 9.21 -2.92
N ARG A 166 -6.57 7.88 -3.01
CA ARG A 166 -7.02 7.01 -1.93
C ARG A 166 -5.84 6.50 -1.15
N VAL A 167 -5.95 6.51 0.17
CA VAL A 167 -4.89 6.07 1.09
C VAL A 167 -5.43 4.95 1.95
N LEU A 168 -4.75 3.83 1.97
CA LEU A 168 -5.01 2.72 2.88
C LEU A 168 -4.01 2.73 4.02
N ARG A 169 -4.49 2.75 5.26
CA ARG A 169 -3.67 2.59 6.45
C ARG A 169 -3.50 1.11 6.78
N LEU A 170 -2.26 0.66 6.83
CA LEU A 170 -1.86 -0.67 7.27
C LEU A 170 -1.42 -0.60 8.72
N THR A 171 -2.39 -0.57 9.65
CA THR A 171 -2.16 -0.31 11.08
C THR A 171 -1.15 -1.27 11.69
N ARG A 172 -1.21 -2.57 11.34
CA ARG A 172 -0.30 -3.60 11.84
C ARG A 172 1.18 -3.31 11.56
N PHE A 173 1.47 -2.61 10.45
CA PHE A 173 2.84 -2.33 10.01
C PHE A 173 3.22 -0.86 10.18
N ASP A 174 2.31 -0.02 10.70
CA ASP A 174 2.48 1.44 10.79
C ASP A 174 2.90 2.03 9.44
N ARG A 175 2.22 1.59 8.38
CA ARG A 175 2.48 1.97 6.99
C ARG A 175 1.22 2.49 6.32
N MET A 176 1.41 3.29 5.30
CA MET A 176 0.36 3.68 4.38
C MET A 176 0.75 3.30 2.96
N VAL A 177 -0.24 2.91 2.19
CA VAL A 177 -0.15 2.80 0.74
C VAL A 177 -1.20 3.71 0.13
N PHE A 178 -0.95 4.23 -1.05
CA PHE A 178 -1.91 5.08 -1.74
C PHE A 178 -1.94 4.80 -3.23
N ILE A 179 -3.05 5.14 -3.86
CA ILE A 179 -3.24 5.14 -5.30
C ILE A 179 -3.73 6.53 -5.72
N TYR A 180 -3.17 7.03 -6.81
CA TYR A 180 -3.67 8.23 -7.47
C TYR A 180 -4.50 7.82 -8.69
N GLN A 181 -5.71 8.36 -8.83
CA GLN A 181 -6.58 8.17 -9.98
C GLN A 181 -6.97 9.52 -10.54
N GLY A 182 -6.32 9.95 -11.60
CA GLY A 182 -6.57 11.25 -12.22
C GLY A 182 -5.69 11.50 -13.44
N SER A 183 -5.92 12.64 -14.09
CA SER A 183 -5.19 13.08 -15.28
C SER A 183 -4.12 14.15 -14.97
N GLY A 184 -4.14 14.71 -13.76
CA GLY A 184 -3.24 15.78 -13.36
C GLY A 184 -1.79 15.33 -13.11
N ARG A 185 -0.87 16.28 -13.14
CA ARG A 185 0.53 16.02 -12.79
C ARG A 185 0.72 16.01 -11.28
N VAL A 186 0.84 14.81 -10.71
CA VAL A 186 1.07 14.60 -9.29
C VAL A 186 2.43 13.92 -9.10
N PHE A 187 3.15 14.31 -8.05
CA PHE A 187 4.50 13.84 -7.77
C PHE A 187 4.61 13.36 -6.33
N MET A 188 5.42 12.35 -6.09
CA MET A 188 5.92 12.00 -4.76
C MET A 188 7.43 12.19 -4.74
N ASN A 189 7.93 13.12 -3.88
CA ASN A 189 9.35 13.46 -3.80
C ASN A 189 9.99 13.76 -5.18
N ASP A 190 9.30 14.56 -6.01
CA ASP A 190 9.71 14.92 -7.39
C ASP A 190 9.63 13.81 -8.44
N ILE A 191 9.21 12.60 -8.07
CA ILE A 191 8.97 11.49 -9.00
C ILE A 191 7.51 11.55 -9.43
N PRO A 192 7.21 11.61 -10.75
CA PRO A 192 5.84 11.65 -11.24
C PRO A 192 5.10 10.35 -10.91
N LEU A 193 3.86 10.47 -10.46
CA LEU A 193 2.99 9.33 -10.19
C LEU A 193 2.26 8.90 -11.46
N THR A 194 2.17 7.60 -11.64
CA THR A 194 1.33 7.00 -12.68
C THR A 194 -0.06 6.75 -12.10
N SER A 195 -1.10 7.20 -12.82
CA SER A 195 -2.48 6.96 -12.43
C SER A 195 -2.81 5.47 -12.41
N GLY A 196 -3.56 5.02 -11.41
CA GLY A 196 -4.03 3.65 -11.30
C GLY A 196 -3.04 2.67 -10.67
N ILE A 197 -1.85 3.12 -10.25
CA ILE A 197 -0.84 2.28 -9.58
C ILE A 197 -0.73 2.68 -8.12
N PHE A 198 -0.66 1.71 -7.21
CA PHE A 198 -0.43 2.03 -5.81
C PHE A 198 1.06 2.20 -5.48
N TYR A 199 1.33 3.06 -4.52
CA TYR A 199 2.65 3.40 -4.00
C TYR A 199 2.69 3.24 -2.49
N GLY A 200 3.83 2.78 -1.96
CA GLY A 200 4.11 2.88 -0.54
C GLY A 200 4.37 4.33 -0.13
N TRP A 201 3.74 4.80 0.95
CA TRP A 201 3.96 6.15 1.46
C TRP A 201 4.86 6.13 2.68
N GLN A 202 6.02 6.75 2.57
CA GLN A 202 6.97 6.90 3.67
C GLN A 202 6.69 8.19 4.46
N ARG A 203 6.96 8.19 5.76
CA ARG A 203 6.73 9.35 6.65
C ARG A 203 7.42 10.63 6.19
N SER A 204 8.58 10.50 5.54
CA SER A 204 9.36 11.64 5.00
C SER A 204 8.91 12.09 3.61
N SER A 205 7.96 11.39 2.99
CA SER A 205 7.53 11.67 1.62
C SER A 205 6.35 12.64 1.60
N VAL A 206 6.31 13.47 0.56
CA VAL A 206 5.25 14.44 0.32
C VAL A 206 4.65 14.23 -1.07
N ILE A 207 3.33 14.27 -1.16
CA ILE A 207 2.60 14.27 -2.43
C ILE A 207 2.34 15.74 -2.79
N LYS A 208 2.74 16.14 -3.98
CA LYS A 208 2.65 17.54 -4.43
C LYS A 208 2.30 17.68 -5.91
N SER A 209 1.75 18.82 -6.25
CA SER A 209 1.46 19.29 -7.61
C SER A 209 1.56 20.80 -7.65
N PRO A 210 1.83 21.42 -8.83
CA PRO A 210 1.69 22.85 -9.00
C PRO A 210 0.27 23.39 -8.78
N LEU A 211 -0.75 22.50 -8.81
CA LEU A 211 -2.18 22.88 -8.81
C LEU A 211 -2.81 22.82 -7.43
N PHE A 212 -2.23 22.12 -6.45
CA PHE A 212 -2.79 21.98 -5.11
C PHE A 212 -1.73 22.07 -4.01
N LEU A 213 -2.18 22.40 -2.79
CA LEU A 213 -1.32 22.42 -1.61
C LEU A 213 -0.78 21.01 -1.31
N PRO A 214 0.51 20.89 -0.97
CA PRO A 214 1.12 19.60 -0.66
C PRO A 214 0.30 18.80 0.37
N VAL A 215 0.35 17.48 0.24
CA VAL A 215 -0.23 16.55 1.20
C VAL A 215 0.91 15.84 1.90
N TYR A 216 1.00 16.01 3.21
CA TYR A 216 2.00 15.38 4.04
C TYR A 216 1.45 14.09 4.66
N TYR A 217 2.36 13.17 4.96
CA TYR A 217 2.01 11.94 5.70
C TYR A 217 1.28 12.24 7.02
N SER A 218 1.72 13.30 7.73
CA SER A 218 1.10 13.77 8.97
C SER A 218 -0.34 14.20 8.80
N ASP A 219 -0.69 14.90 7.70
CA ASP A 219 -2.06 15.37 7.45
C ASP A 219 -3.03 14.18 7.43
N VAL A 220 -2.63 13.10 6.76
CA VAL A 220 -3.44 11.88 6.63
C VAL A 220 -3.48 11.12 7.95
N LEU A 221 -2.35 11.01 8.64
CA LEU A 221 -2.27 10.34 9.93
C LEU A 221 -3.15 11.03 10.97
N ASP A 222 -3.19 12.37 10.97
CA ASP A 222 -4.01 13.14 11.89
C ASP A 222 -5.50 12.88 11.69
N VAL A 223 -5.98 12.78 10.44
CA VAL A 223 -7.38 12.43 10.15
C VAL A 223 -7.71 11.03 10.67
N PHE A 224 -6.89 10.03 10.37
CA PHE A 224 -7.11 8.68 10.90
C PHE A 224 -7.11 8.65 12.43
N ASN A 225 -6.22 9.44 13.05
CA ASN A 225 -6.07 9.49 14.49
C ASN A 225 -7.20 10.23 15.19
N GLN A 226 -7.82 11.25 14.58
CA GLN A 226 -8.99 11.96 15.13
C GLN A 226 -10.22 11.05 15.19
N ASN A 227 -10.28 10.08 14.27
CA ASN A 227 -11.40 9.16 14.17
C ASN A 227 -11.27 7.92 15.05
N GLU A 228 -10.06 7.61 15.51
CA GLU A 228 -9.86 6.63 16.57
C GLU A 228 -10.06 7.34 17.92
N HIS A 229 -10.96 6.84 18.76
CA HIS A 229 -11.09 7.32 20.16
C HIS A 229 -9.76 7.07 20.88
N LYS A 230 -8.86 8.06 20.82
CA LYS A 230 -7.57 7.96 21.45
C LYS A 230 -7.70 8.21 22.95
N GLU A 231 -7.25 7.25 23.72
CA GLU A 231 -6.78 7.52 25.08
C GLU A 231 -5.70 8.61 24.96
N ARG A 232 -5.98 9.77 25.54
CA ARG A 232 -5.00 10.84 25.61
C ARG A 232 -3.91 10.43 26.58
N ILE A 233 -2.68 10.42 26.11
CA ILE A 233 -1.54 10.22 26.99
C ILE A 233 -1.28 11.56 27.70
N LEU A 234 -1.40 11.53 29.00
CA LEU A 234 -1.10 12.68 29.85
C LEU A 234 0.25 12.44 30.55
N LEU A 235 1.22 13.29 30.27
CA LEU A 235 2.49 13.32 30.98
C LEU A 235 2.45 14.45 31.99
N THR A 236 2.43 14.11 33.31
CA THR A 236 2.40 15.08 34.37
C THR A 236 3.72 15.03 35.14
N GLY A 237 4.38 16.15 35.27
CA GLY A 237 5.48 16.37 36.20
C GLY A 237 5.01 17.29 37.31
N ARG A 238 5.30 16.98 38.59
CA ARG A 238 4.99 17.81 39.71
C ARG A 238 6.22 18.03 40.59
N ASP A 239 6.44 19.28 40.97
CA ASP A 239 7.49 19.69 41.89
C ASP A 239 8.87 19.11 41.54
N ILE A 240 9.20 19.16 40.23
CA ILE A 240 10.48 18.66 39.72
C ILE A 240 11.58 19.62 40.19
N GLU A 241 12.55 19.05 40.86
CA GLU A 241 13.79 19.73 41.21
C GLU A 241 14.98 19.05 40.52
N PHE A 242 15.80 19.85 39.87
CA PHE A 242 17.05 19.41 39.29
C PHE A 242 18.11 20.48 39.51
N SER A 243 19.28 20.10 40.03
CA SER A 243 20.43 20.97 40.21
C SER A 243 21.64 20.38 39.49
N PHE A 244 22.40 21.23 38.80
CA PHE A 244 23.68 20.81 38.26
C PHE A 244 24.69 20.62 39.38
N LYS A 245 25.54 19.61 39.28
CA LYS A 245 26.56 19.32 40.28
C LYS A 245 27.47 20.54 40.46
N ASN A 246 27.56 21.03 41.71
CA ASN A 246 28.29 22.20 42.13
C ASN A 246 27.79 23.56 41.55
N SER A 247 26.50 23.69 41.33
CA SER A 247 25.88 24.95 40.85
C SER A 247 24.56 25.19 41.55
N GLU A 248 24.25 26.45 41.85
CA GLU A 248 22.89 26.85 42.28
C GLU A 248 21.92 26.92 41.10
N ASN A 249 22.44 26.81 39.88
CA ASN A 249 21.61 26.80 38.68
C ASN A 249 20.95 25.42 38.54
N GLY A 250 19.65 25.42 38.36
CA GLY A 250 18.84 24.22 38.21
C GLY A 250 17.41 24.57 37.90
N MET A 251 16.57 23.55 37.95
CA MET A 251 15.13 23.68 37.82
C MET A 251 14.53 23.43 39.17
N HIS A 252 13.77 24.41 39.69
CA HIS A 252 13.18 24.36 41.01
C HIS A 252 11.67 24.53 40.91
N ASN A 253 10.92 23.68 41.63
CA ASN A 253 9.45 23.72 41.70
C ASN A 253 8.77 23.76 40.33
N PHE A 254 9.32 22.99 39.37
CA PHE A 254 8.78 22.95 38.02
C PHE A 254 7.67 21.89 37.93
N SER A 255 6.48 22.32 37.56
CA SER A 255 5.34 21.44 37.34
C SER A 255 4.78 21.65 35.94
N PHE A 256 4.41 20.55 35.28
CA PHE A 256 3.80 20.59 33.96
C PHE A 256 2.77 19.50 33.76
N ASN A 257 1.81 19.75 32.87
CA ASN A 257 0.90 18.78 32.31
C ASN A 257 0.96 18.88 30.79
N LEU A 258 1.24 17.77 30.14
CA LEU A 258 1.34 17.67 28.69
C LEU A 258 0.38 16.61 28.19
N GLU A 259 -0.43 16.96 27.21
CA GLU A 259 -1.29 16.02 26.50
C GLU A 259 -0.67 15.64 25.15
N SER A 260 -0.87 14.39 24.73
CA SER A 260 -0.45 13.94 23.40
C SER A 260 -1.04 14.82 22.30
N GLY A 261 -0.21 15.30 21.37
CA GLY A 261 -0.61 16.18 20.27
C GLY A 261 -0.47 17.68 20.57
N GLN A 262 0.00 18.10 21.74
CA GLN A 262 0.35 19.48 22.03
C GLN A 262 1.80 19.77 21.65
N LEU A 263 2.02 20.92 20.96
CA LEU A 263 3.35 21.49 20.75
C LEU A 263 3.66 22.38 21.95
N ILE A 264 4.85 22.26 22.51
CA ILE A 264 5.33 23.07 23.63
C ILE A 264 6.35 24.07 23.11
#